data_187c764767e9aca6005a63e8d135e867
#
_entry.id   187c764767e9aca6005a63e8d135e867
#
_cell.length_a   1.000
_cell.length_b   1.000
_cell.length_c   1.000
_cell.angle_alpha   90.00
_cell.angle_beta   90.00
_cell.angle_gamma   90.00
#
_symmetry.space_group_name_H-M   'P 1'
#
loop_
_entity.id
_entity.type
_entity.pdbx_description
1 polymer ?
#
loop_
_entity_poly.entity_id
_entity_poly.type
_entity_poly.pdbx_seq_one_letter_code
_entity_poly.pdbx_strand_id
1 'polypeptide(L)'
;AILVVAAPDGPMPQTKEHVLLARQVEVPSILIFLNKTDQMDDPELLELVEMELRELLNSYGFPGDETPIIRGSALKALESTSTDPNDPVYKPIADLMDAVDTFVKEPQRETDKPFMMPIEDVFSIKGRGTVVTGRAERGIIKVGDPVEIVGLREKSMSSVCTGVEMFHKIVDEGQAGDNLGLLLRGIERTDVERGMVVSKPGSIKPHTKFKASVYVLKRDEGGRHKPFFNGYRPQFYIRTMDVTGVITLPASVEMVMPGDNATFEVDLIVPIE
;
A
#
# COMPACT_ATOMS: atom_id res chain seq x y z
N ALA A 1 2.50 0.05 -9.66
CA ALA A 1 1.91 -1.30 -9.55
C ALA A 1 1.97 -2.05 -10.87
N ILE A 2 1.98 -3.38 -10.81
CA ILE A 2 1.82 -4.25 -11.98
C ILE A 2 0.45 -4.90 -11.87
N LEU A 3 -0.45 -4.60 -12.81
CA LEU A 3 -1.77 -5.22 -12.91
C LEU A 3 -1.68 -6.44 -13.82
N VAL A 4 -1.92 -7.63 -13.26
CA VAL A 4 -1.91 -8.88 -14.02
C VAL A 4 -3.34 -9.22 -14.43
N VAL A 5 -3.58 -9.34 -15.71
CA VAL A 5 -4.89 -9.69 -16.29
C VAL A 5 -4.74 -10.91 -17.18
N ALA A 6 -5.66 -11.88 -17.05
CA ALA A 6 -5.68 -13.03 -17.95
C ALA A 6 -6.31 -12.62 -19.28
N ALA A 7 -5.60 -12.82 -20.38
CA ALA A 7 -6.08 -12.46 -21.71
C ALA A 7 -7.42 -13.10 -22.09
N PRO A 8 -7.67 -14.39 -21.80
CA PRO A 8 -8.96 -15.02 -22.11
C PRO A 8 -10.15 -14.45 -21.34
N ASP A 9 -9.91 -13.89 -20.17
CA ASP A 9 -10.97 -13.39 -19.28
C ASP A 9 -11.25 -11.88 -19.46
N GLY A 10 -10.24 -11.14 -19.95
CA GLY A 10 -10.29 -9.68 -20.05
C GLY A 10 -10.43 -8.97 -18.70
N PRO A 11 -10.84 -7.69 -18.67
CA PRO A 11 -11.03 -6.94 -17.44
C PRO A 11 -12.29 -7.37 -16.68
N MET A 12 -12.11 -8.20 -15.67
CA MET A 12 -13.16 -8.69 -14.78
C MET A 12 -13.55 -7.63 -13.72
N PRO A 13 -14.67 -7.78 -12.98
CA PRO A 13 -15.07 -6.86 -11.91
C PRO A 13 -13.96 -6.60 -10.88
N GLN A 14 -13.22 -7.64 -10.48
CA GLN A 14 -12.08 -7.52 -9.57
C GLN A 14 -10.94 -6.66 -10.15
N THR A 15 -10.73 -6.72 -11.47
CA THR A 15 -9.75 -5.86 -12.13
C THR A 15 -10.10 -4.38 -11.92
N LYS A 16 -11.39 -4.05 -12.06
CA LYS A 16 -11.91 -2.69 -11.82
C LYS A 16 -11.72 -2.26 -10.38
N GLU A 17 -12.00 -3.15 -9.43
CA GLU A 17 -11.78 -2.91 -7.99
C GLU A 17 -10.30 -2.64 -7.69
N HIS A 18 -9.39 -3.42 -8.28
CA HIS A 18 -7.95 -3.22 -8.09
C HIS A 18 -7.48 -1.87 -8.64
N VAL A 19 -7.94 -1.46 -9.81
CA VAL A 19 -7.60 -0.16 -10.40
C VAL A 19 -8.15 0.99 -9.55
N LEU A 20 -9.41 0.86 -9.06
CA LEU A 20 -10.01 1.81 -8.14
C LEU A 20 -9.21 1.95 -6.85
N LEU A 21 -8.84 0.83 -6.23
CA LEU A 21 -8.02 0.82 -5.02
C LEU A 21 -6.64 1.44 -5.27
N ALA A 22 -5.98 1.10 -6.38
CA ALA A 22 -4.71 1.71 -6.76
C ALA A 22 -4.82 3.23 -6.88
N ARG A 23 -5.94 3.73 -7.41
CA ARG A 23 -6.20 5.18 -7.48
C ARG A 23 -6.42 5.79 -6.10
N GLN A 24 -7.17 5.11 -5.23
CA GLN A 24 -7.46 5.60 -3.87
C GLN A 24 -6.19 5.68 -3.00
N VAL A 25 -5.28 4.74 -3.13
CA VAL A 25 -3.99 4.75 -2.40
C VAL A 25 -2.89 5.51 -3.15
N GLU A 26 -3.28 6.28 -4.18
CA GLU A 26 -2.40 7.18 -4.94
C GLU A 26 -1.18 6.47 -5.55
N VAL A 27 -1.37 5.25 -6.09
CA VAL A 27 -0.32 4.56 -6.85
C VAL A 27 0.07 5.44 -8.05
N PRO A 28 1.35 5.84 -8.17
CA PRO A 28 1.75 6.83 -9.18
C PRO A 28 1.76 6.29 -10.60
N SER A 29 1.99 4.99 -10.79
CA SER A 29 2.10 4.34 -12.11
C SER A 29 1.57 2.92 -12.07
N ILE A 30 0.82 2.53 -13.10
CA ILE A 30 0.35 1.17 -13.34
C ILE A 30 0.96 0.67 -14.64
N LEU A 31 1.46 -0.56 -14.63
CA LEU A 31 1.83 -1.35 -15.81
C LEU A 31 0.89 -2.53 -15.91
N ILE A 32 0.63 -3.03 -17.11
CA ILE A 32 -0.20 -4.20 -17.31
C ILE A 32 0.63 -5.37 -17.84
N PHE A 33 0.52 -6.52 -17.20
CA PHE A 33 0.97 -7.80 -17.77
C PHE A 33 -0.26 -8.60 -18.22
N LEU A 34 -0.47 -8.68 -19.52
CA LEU A 34 -1.54 -9.46 -20.14
C LEU A 34 -1.08 -10.91 -20.24
N ASN A 35 -1.45 -11.68 -19.23
CA ASN A 35 -1.00 -13.06 -19.01
C ASN A 35 -1.87 -14.07 -19.75
N LYS A 36 -1.41 -15.31 -19.87
CA LYS A 36 -2.08 -16.45 -20.50
C LYS A 36 -2.35 -16.23 -22.00
N THR A 37 -1.51 -15.48 -22.69
CA THR A 37 -1.67 -15.26 -24.14
C THR A 37 -1.50 -16.53 -24.97
N ASP A 38 -0.91 -17.56 -24.39
CA ASP A 38 -0.82 -18.91 -24.97
C ASP A 38 -2.16 -19.65 -25.11
N GLN A 39 -3.21 -19.14 -24.46
CA GLN A 39 -4.58 -19.67 -24.52
C GLN A 39 -5.44 -18.90 -25.54
N MET A 40 -4.89 -17.94 -26.25
CA MET A 40 -5.59 -17.13 -27.24
C MET A 40 -4.86 -17.18 -28.59
N ASP A 41 -5.54 -17.75 -29.59
CA ASP A 41 -4.99 -17.89 -30.93
C ASP A 41 -5.35 -16.71 -31.86
N ASP A 42 -6.33 -15.89 -31.44
CA ASP A 42 -6.84 -14.77 -32.23
C ASP A 42 -6.18 -13.44 -31.81
N PRO A 43 -5.33 -12.83 -32.66
CA PRO A 43 -4.70 -11.54 -32.37
C PRO A 43 -5.69 -10.37 -32.21
N GLU A 44 -6.84 -10.40 -32.91
CA GLU A 44 -7.84 -9.33 -32.86
C GLU A 44 -8.51 -9.28 -31.49
N LEU A 45 -8.72 -10.45 -30.87
CA LEU A 45 -9.25 -10.52 -29.50
C LEU A 45 -8.26 -9.99 -28.47
N LEU A 46 -6.94 -10.20 -28.66
CA LEU A 46 -5.92 -9.63 -27.78
C LEU A 46 -5.91 -8.10 -27.88
N GLU A 47 -6.05 -7.54 -29.08
CA GLU A 47 -6.14 -6.09 -29.28
C GLU A 47 -7.39 -5.50 -28.64
N LEU A 48 -8.51 -6.20 -28.72
CA LEU A 48 -9.76 -5.78 -28.09
C LEU A 48 -9.61 -5.73 -26.56
N VAL A 49 -9.03 -6.75 -25.95
CA VAL A 49 -8.77 -6.77 -24.50
C VAL A 49 -7.84 -5.64 -24.08
N GLU A 50 -6.82 -5.33 -24.88
CA GLU A 50 -5.96 -4.17 -24.60
C GLU A 50 -6.70 -2.85 -24.68
N MET A 51 -7.58 -2.65 -25.66
CA MET A 51 -8.41 -1.45 -25.74
C MET A 51 -9.30 -1.30 -24.52
N GLU A 52 -9.97 -2.36 -24.10
CA GLU A 52 -10.81 -2.35 -22.90
C GLU A 52 -10.01 -2.00 -21.63
N LEU A 53 -8.78 -2.52 -21.51
CA LEU A 53 -7.90 -2.20 -20.40
C LEU A 53 -7.43 -0.73 -20.40
N ARG A 54 -7.14 -0.17 -21.58
CA ARG A 54 -6.80 1.26 -21.74
C ARG A 54 -7.97 2.16 -21.38
N GLU A 55 -9.17 1.83 -21.84
CA GLU A 55 -10.40 2.55 -21.50
C GLU A 55 -10.67 2.47 -20.00
N LEU A 56 -10.48 1.30 -19.38
CA LEU A 56 -10.61 1.13 -17.95
C LEU A 56 -9.65 2.04 -17.19
N LEU A 57 -8.36 2.05 -17.53
CA LEU A 57 -7.36 2.91 -16.89
C LEU A 57 -7.72 4.38 -17.04
N ASN A 58 -8.09 4.83 -18.24
CA ASN A 58 -8.51 6.20 -18.52
C ASN A 58 -9.73 6.60 -17.67
N SER A 59 -10.70 5.70 -17.49
CA SER A 59 -11.91 5.97 -16.69
C SER A 59 -11.61 6.21 -15.20
N TYR A 60 -10.52 5.65 -14.69
CA TYR A 60 -10.05 5.85 -13.32
C TYR A 60 -8.93 6.90 -13.19
N GLY A 61 -8.63 7.64 -14.27
CA GLY A 61 -7.68 8.75 -14.27
C GLY A 61 -6.20 8.33 -14.32
N PHE A 62 -5.91 7.12 -14.77
CA PHE A 62 -4.56 6.72 -15.18
C PHE A 62 -4.35 6.98 -16.67
N PRO A 63 -3.11 7.22 -17.15
CA PRO A 63 -2.82 7.47 -18.57
C PRO A 63 -2.87 6.16 -19.37
N GLY A 64 -4.08 5.63 -19.62
CA GLY A 64 -4.27 4.33 -20.26
C GLY A 64 -3.60 4.19 -21.62
N ASP A 65 -3.58 5.27 -22.42
CA ASP A 65 -2.97 5.26 -23.77
C ASP A 65 -1.44 5.18 -23.73
N GLU A 66 -0.83 5.73 -22.67
CA GLU A 66 0.62 5.72 -22.48
C GLU A 66 1.11 4.52 -21.67
N THR A 67 0.19 3.83 -20.98
CA THR A 67 0.51 2.68 -20.11
C THR A 67 1.07 1.52 -20.92
N PRO A 68 2.27 1.00 -20.58
CA PRO A 68 2.80 -0.21 -21.20
C PRO A 68 1.92 -1.43 -20.86
N ILE A 69 1.54 -2.17 -21.90
CA ILE A 69 0.85 -3.46 -21.79
C ILE A 69 1.75 -4.53 -22.41
N ILE A 70 2.25 -5.42 -21.57
CA ILE A 70 3.15 -6.48 -21.97
C ILE A 70 2.34 -7.78 -22.11
N ARG A 71 2.38 -8.40 -23.28
CA ARG A 71 1.71 -9.67 -23.58
C ARG A 71 2.64 -10.84 -23.26
N GLY A 72 2.15 -11.87 -22.56
CA GLY A 72 2.99 -13.02 -22.27
C GLY A 72 2.26 -14.18 -21.61
N SER A 73 3.01 -15.27 -21.42
CA SER A 73 2.60 -16.43 -20.62
C SER A 73 3.63 -16.69 -19.54
N ALA A 74 3.28 -16.33 -18.31
CA ALA A 74 4.13 -16.59 -17.16
C ALA A 74 4.35 -18.10 -16.93
N LEU A 75 3.34 -18.92 -17.26
CA LEU A 75 3.44 -20.38 -17.14
C LEU A 75 4.51 -20.95 -18.07
N LYS A 76 4.50 -20.55 -19.35
CA LYS A 76 5.52 -21.01 -20.32
C LYS A 76 6.92 -20.61 -19.91
N ALA A 77 7.10 -19.41 -19.35
CA ALA A 77 8.38 -18.98 -18.83
C ALA A 77 8.81 -19.82 -17.61
N LEU A 78 7.88 -20.13 -16.70
CA LEU A 78 8.16 -20.90 -15.49
C LEU A 78 8.50 -22.38 -15.78
N GLU A 79 7.79 -22.98 -16.74
CA GLU A 79 7.98 -24.40 -17.11
C GLU A 79 9.15 -24.64 -18.10
N SER A 80 9.73 -23.56 -18.62
CA SER A 80 10.86 -23.66 -19.53
C SER A 80 12.09 -24.27 -18.84
N THR A 81 12.72 -25.21 -19.55
CA THR A 81 14.00 -25.80 -19.14
C THR A 81 15.21 -25.12 -19.79
N SER A 82 14.99 -24.06 -20.57
CA SER A 82 16.06 -23.29 -21.20
C SER A 82 16.92 -22.60 -20.16
N THR A 83 18.23 -22.67 -20.35
CA THR A 83 19.21 -21.96 -19.52
C THR A 83 19.71 -20.68 -20.19
N ASP A 84 19.26 -20.40 -21.41
CA ASP A 84 19.58 -19.17 -22.13
C ASP A 84 18.64 -18.02 -21.68
N PRO A 85 19.14 -16.97 -21.04
CA PRO A 85 18.32 -15.83 -20.62
C PRO A 85 17.70 -15.08 -21.81
N ASN A 86 18.24 -15.23 -23.02
CA ASN A 86 17.73 -14.61 -24.25
C ASN A 86 16.71 -15.49 -25.01
N ASP A 87 16.33 -16.63 -24.45
CA ASP A 87 15.30 -17.46 -25.04
C ASP A 87 14.00 -16.67 -25.20
N PRO A 88 13.34 -16.73 -26.37
CA PRO A 88 12.09 -16.02 -26.60
C PRO A 88 10.99 -16.29 -25.57
N VAL A 89 11.04 -17.41 -24.88
CA VAL A 89 10.08 -17.75 -23.83
C VAL A 89 10.17 -16.79 -22.63
N TYR A 90 11.34 -16.22 -22.36
CA TYR A 90 11.59 -15.28 -21.26
C TYR A 90 11.41 -13.81 -21.68
N LYS A 91 11.33 -13.55 -23.01
CA LYS A 91 11.22 -12.19 -23.53
C LYS A 91 10.10 -11.37 -22.89
N PRO A 92 8.86 -11.87 -22.70
CA PRO A 92 7.81 -11.08 -22.05
C PRO A 92 8.13 -10.68 -20.62
N ILE A 93 8.90 -11.49 -19.89
CA ILE A 93 9.33 -11.17 -18.53
C ILE A 93 10.43 -10.10 -18.55
N ALA A 94 11.37 -10.21 -19.49
CA ALA A 94 12.39 -9.17 -19.68
C ALA A 94 11.76 -7.84 -20.09
N ASP A 95 10.84 -7.85 -21.08
CA ASP A 95 10.11 -6.67 -21.55
C ASP A 95 9.30 -6.01 -20.39
N LEU A 96 8.73 -6.81 -19.48
CA LEU A 96 8.06 -6.29 -18.29
C LEU A 96 9.04 -5.57 -17.37
N MET A 97 10.21 -6.15 -17.12
CA MET A 97 11.23 -5.53 -16.26
C MET A 97 11.78 -4.24 -16.89
N ASP A 98 12.05 -4.25 -18.20
CA ASP A 98 12.46 -3.07 -18.94
C ASP A 98 11.40 -1.96 -18.88
N ALA A 99 10.11 -2.33 -18.97
CA ALA A 99 9.01 -1.39 -18.82
C ALA A 99 8.92 -0.83 -17.40
N VAL A 100 9.19 -1.64 -16.36
CA VAL A 100 9.29 -1.14 -14.99
C VAL A 100 10.40 -0.10 -14.87
N ASP A 101 11.59 -0.38 -15.40
CA ASP A 101 12.75 0.50 -15.28
C ASP A 101 12.60 1.80 -16.07
N THR A 102 11.88 1.77 -17.19
CA THR A 102 11.75 2.94 -18.10
C THR A 102 10.50 3.78 -17.82
N PHE A 103 9.39 3.16 -17.45
CA PHE A 103 8.12 3.86 -17.29
C PHE A 103 7.83 4.29 -15.85
N VAL A 104 8.23 3.48 -14.85
CA VAL A 104 7.99 3.82 -13.46
C VAL A 104 9.03 4.82 -12.98
N LYS A 105 8.57 6.02 -12.64
CA LYS A 105 9.47 7.03 -12.06
C LYS A 105 9.94 6.59 -10.68
N GLU A 106 11.24 6.73 -10.43
CA GLU A 106 11.78 6.50 -9.10
C GLU A 106 11.12 7.45 -8.09
N PRO A 107 10.51 6.93 -7.01
CA PRO A 107 9.86 7.78 -6.02
C PRO A 107 10.89 8.60 -5.25
N GLN A 108 10.59 9.86 -4.99
CA GLN A 108 11.41 10.68 -4.09
C GLN A 108 11.30 10.13 -2.68
N ARG A 109 12.44 9.75 -2.10
CA ARG A 109 12.52 9.24 -0.73
C ARG A 109 12.72 10.42 0.23
N GLU A 110 11.82 10.55 1.20
CA GLU A 110 11.89 11.60 2.23
C GLU A 110 12.90 11.25 3.32
N THR A 111 14.18 11.15 2.99
CA THR A 111 15.26 10.74 3.89
C THR A 111 15.71 11.82 4.86
N ASP A 112 15.42 13.08 4.57
CA ASP A 112 15.76 14.27 5.37
C ASP A 112 14.80 14.50 6.55
N LYS A 113 13.63 13.84 6.54
CA LYS A 113 12.66 13.93 7.63
C LYS A 113 13.02 12.99 8.79
N PRO A 114 12.47 13.24 10.01
CA PRO A 114 12.61 12.29 11.12
C PRO A 114 12.08 10.91 10.75
N PHE A 115 12.81 9.86 11.14
CA PHE A 115 12.42 8.48 10.87
C PHE A 115 11.03 8.13 11.38
N MET A 116 10.29 7.39 10.56
CA MET A 116 8.98 6.86 10.90
C MET A 116 8.71 5.57 10.12
N MET A 117 8.26 4.54 10.85
CA MET A 117 7.88 3.24 10.29
C MET A 117 6.64 2.70 11.01
N PRO A 118 5.47 2.63 10.36
CA PRO A 118 4.32 1.91 10.88
C PRO A 118 4.61 0.41 11.01
N ILE A 119 4.19 -0.18 12.13
CA ILE A 119 4.38 -1.60 12.41
C ILE A 119 3.31 -2.42 11.66
N GLU A 120 3.76 -3.34 10.84
CA GLU A 120 2.91 -4.29 10.10
C GLU A 120 2.81 -5.63 10.81
N ASP A 121 3.95 -6.12 11.35
CA ASP A 121 3.99 -7.39 12.06
C ASP A 121 5.05 -7.39 13.17
N VAL A 122 4.90 -8.32 14.13
CA VAL A 122 5.76 -8.42 15.32
C VAL A 122 6.19 -9.86 15.54
N PHE A 123 7.48 -10.08 15.58
CA PHE A 123 8.10 -11.39 15.78
C PHE A 123 8.97 -11.41 17.04
N SER A 124 9.02 -12.55 17.68
CA SER A 124 9.98 -12.80 18.76
C SER A 124 11.06 -13.75 18.27
N ILE A 125 12.32 -13.32 18.34
CA ILE A 125 13.47 -14.16 18.00
C ILE A 125 14.12 -14.63 19.30
N LYS A 126 14.08 -15.95 19.52
CA LYS A 126 14.65 -16.56 20.74
C LYS A 126 16.12 -16.16 20.92
N GLY A 127 16.42 -15.54 22.07
CA GLY A 127 17.77 -15.09 22.42
C GLY A 127 18.21 -13.76 21.79
N ARG A 128 17.38 -13.13 20.93
CA ARG A 128 17.69 -11.81 20.32
C ARG A 128 16.74 -10.71 20.76
N GLY A 129 15.46 -11.01 20.95
CA GLY A 129 14.44 -10.02 21.36
C GLY A 129 13.28 -9.92 20.40
N THR A 130 12.60 -8.80 20.43
CA THR A 130 11.43 -8.50 19.58
C THR A 130 11.88 -7.78 18.31
N VAL A 131 11.41 -8.30 17.18
CA VAL A 131 11.56 -7.68 15.86
C VAL A 131 10.21 -7.17 15.40
N VAL A 132 10.16 -5.91 14.99
CA VAL A 132 9.00 -5.31 14.34
C VAL A 132 9.30 -5.10 12.88
N THR A 133 8.35 -5.40 12.01
CA THR A 133 8.49 -5.20 10.57
C THR A 133 7.54 -4.14 10.07
N GLY A 134 7.93 -3.46 9.02
CA GLY A 134 7.12 -2.46 8.35
C GLY A 134 7.88 -1.78 7.22
N ARG A 135 7.19 -0.92 6.51
CA ARG A 135 7.81 -0.06 5.51
C ARG A 135 8.18 1.28 6.14
N ALA A 136 9.43 1.68 6.03
CA ALA A 136 9.84 3.03 6.42
C ALA A 136 9.15 4.06 5.52
N GLU A 137 8.33 4.94 6.10
CA GLU A 137 7.65 5.98 5.33
C GLU A 137 8.56 7.18 5.09
N ARG A 138 9.38 7.54 6.07
CA ARG A 138 10.30 8.68 5.99
C ARG A 138 11.52 8.49 6.88
N GLY A 139 12.57 9.26 6.59
CA GLY A 139 13.79 9.30 7.37
C GLY A 139 14.73 8.13 7.14
N ILE A 140 15.74 8.06 7.98
CA ILE A 140 16.77 7.01 8.02
C ILE A 140 16.85 6.48 9.43
N ILE A 141 17.05 5.17 9.59
CA ILE A 141 17.31 4.47 10.84
C ILE A 141 18.63 3.73 10.75
N LYS A 142 19.44 3.82 11.79
CA LYS A 142 20.71 3.11 11.91
C LYS A 142 20.73 2.20 13.12
N VAL A 143 21.58 1.20 13.07
CA VAL A 143 21.86 0.39 14.25
C VAL A 143 22.46 1.26 15.34
N GLY A 144 21.86 1.22 16.54
CA GLY A 144 22.23 2.07 17.69
C GLY A 144 21.34 3.27 17.89
N ASP A 145 20.49 3.63 16.95
CA ASP A 145 19.62 4.80 17.08
C ASP A 145 18.55 4.60 18.17
N PRO A 146 18.31 5.64 18.99
CA PRO A 146 17.18 5.65 19.90
C PRO A 146 15.88 5.79 19.11
N VAL A 147 14.88 5.03 19.51
CA VAL A 147 13.55 5.05 18.91
C VAL A 147 12.46 5.17 19.96
N GLU A 148 11.32 5.68 19.54
CA GLU A 148 10.10 5.77 20.33
C GLU A 148 8.99 5.02 19.59
N ILE A 149 8.20 4.22 20.34
CA ILE A 149 7.05 3.50 19.83
C ILE A 149 5.81 4.22 20.35
N VAL A 150 4.97 4.67 19.42
CA VAL A 150 3.77 5.47 19.70
C VAL A 150 2.52 4.84 19.08
N GLY A 151 1.35 5.27 19.55
CA GLY A 151 0.04 4.81 19.05
C GLY A 151 -0.58 3.71 19.92
N LEU A 152 -1.88 3.54 19.81
CA LEU A 152 -2.75 2.60 20.53
C LEU A 152 -2.77 2.76 22.05
N ARG A 153 -1.76 3.36 22.65
CA ARG A 153 -1.61 3.62 24.09
C ARG A 153 -1.34 5.10 24.34
N GLU A 154 -1.75 5.56 25.51
CA GLU A 154 -1.50 6.96 25.92
C GLU A 154 -0.01 7.26 26.13
N LYS A 155 0.75 6.26 26.58
CA LYS A 155 2.18 6.40 26.86
C LYS A 155 2.99 5.74 25.76
N SER A 156 3.93 6.51 25.23
CA SER A 156 4.96 6.00 24.35
C SER A 156 5.99 5.13 25.09
N MET A 157 6.67 4.29 24.34
CA MET A 157 7.74 3.44 24.84
C MET A 157 9.06 3.80 24.16
N SER A 158 10.10 3.98 24.96
CA SER A 158 11.45 4.25 24.44
C SER A 158 12.24 2.95 24.28
N SER A 159 12.98 2.84 23.18
CA SER A 159 13.84 1.70 22.89
C SER A 159 15.09 2.15 22.11
N VAL A 160 15.92 1.18 21.75
CA VAL A 160 17.07 1.36 20.85
C VAL A 160 16.98 0.31 19.76
N CYS A 161 17.16 0.73 18.52
CA CYS A 161 17.29 -0.17 17.39
C CYS A 161 18.66 -0.87 17.46
N THR A 162 18.68 -2.17 17.72
CA THR A 162 19.93 -2.95 17.86
C THR A 162 20.26 -3.76 16.62
N GLY A 163 19.39 -3.76 15.62
CA GLY A 163 19.63 -4.40 14.33
C GLY A 163 18.61 -3.96 13.30
N VAL A 164 19.06 -3.83 12.08
CA VAL A 164 18.23 -3.55 10.89
C VAL A 164 18.40 -4.70 9.92
N GLU A 165 17.30 -5.23 9.42
CA GLU A 165 17.29 -6.33 8.46
C GLU A 165 16.39 -5.98 7.27
N MET A 166 16.83 -6.30 6.07
CA MET A 166 16.11 -6.14 4.83
C MET A 166 16.30 -7.38 3.94
N PHE A 167 15.19 -8.03 3.51
CA PHE A 167 15.23 -9.26 2.69
C PHE A 167 16.15 -10.36 3.26
N HIS A 168 16.04 -10.63 4.57
CA HIS A 168 16.88 -11.59 5.31
C HIS A 168 18.39 -11.26 5.32
N LYS A 169 18.75 -10.01 5.03
CA LYS A 169 20.12 -9.52 5.13
C LYS A 169 20.22 -8.46 6.22
N ILE A 170 21.21 -8.60 7.08
CA ILE A 170 21.55 -7.58 8.08
C ILE A 170 22.19 -6.41 7.34
N VAL A 171 21.70 -5.21 7.62
CA VAL A 171 22.21 -3.95 7.07
C VAL A 171 22.51 -2.97 8.20
N ASP A 172 23.37 -1.99 7.94
CA ASP A 172 23.75 -0.99 8.93
C ASP A 172 22.69 0.10 9.09
N GLU A 173 21.95 0.37 8.03
CA GLU A 173 20.90 1.40 8.00
C GLU A 173 19.75 1.00 7.06
N GLY A 174 18.57 1.60 7.30
CA GLY A 174 17.42 1.54 6.41
C GLY A 174 16.84 2.93 6.21
N GLN A 175 16.21 3.17 5.08
CA GLN A 175 15.71 4.50 4.69
C GLN A 175 14.27 4.46 4.21
N ALA A 176 13.69 5.64 4.04
CA ALA A 176 12.35 5.82 3.50
C ALA A 176 12.12 4.98 2.22
N GLY A 177 11.03 4.23 2.18
CA GLY A 177 10.67 3.31 1.10
C GLY A 177 11.11 1.87 1.30
N ASP A 178 12.04 1.59 2.21
CA ASP A 178 12.53 0.23 2.47
C ASP A 178 11.55 -0.55 3.37
N ASN A 179 11.39 -1.84 3.10
CA ASN A 179 10.74 -2.78 4.00
C ASN A 179 11.78 -3.32 4.98
N LEU A 180 11.61 -3.03 6.26
CA LEU A 180 12.59 -3.26 7.28
C LEU A 180 12.08 -4.17 8.39
N GLY A 181 12.97 -4.97 8.96
CA GLY A 181 12.84 -5.58 10.26
C GLY A 181 13.75 -4.87 11.25
N LEU A 182 13.19 -4.32 12.32
CA LEU A 182 13.93 -3.61 13.37
C LEU A 182 13.96 -4.44 14.64
N LEU A 183 15.16 -4.79 15.10
CA LEU A 183 15.35 -5.43 16.39
C LEU A 183 15.37 -4.38 17.49
N LEU A 184 14.46 -4.48 18.45
CA LEU A 184 14.25 -3.50 19.52
C LEU A 184 14.75 -4.03 20.86
N ARG A 185 15.51 -3.21 21.56
CA ARG A 185 16.05 -3.55 22.89
C ARG A 185 15.00 -3.35 23.99
N GLY A 186 14.83 -4.39 24.86
CA GLY A 186 14.00 -4.25 26.07
C GLY A 186 12.51 -4.12 25.79
N ILE A 187 12.06 -4.50 24.62
CA ILE A 187 10.65 -4.55 24.20
C ILE A 187 10.24 -6.01 24.12
N GLU A 188 9.17 -6.39 24.80
CA GLU A 188 8.56 -7.71 24.67
C GLU A 188 7.54 -7.72 23.53
N ARG A 189 7.28 -8.90 22.98
CA ARG A 189 6.31 -9.04 21.88
C ARG A 189 4.90 -8.54 22.26
N THR A 190 4.53 -8.65 23.53
CA THR A 190 3.25 -8.20 24.10
C THR A 190 3.16 -6.68 24.28
N ASP A 191 4.28 -5.98 24.20
CA ASP A 191 4.31 -4.53 24.37
C ASP A 191 3.97 -3.80 23.07
N VAL A 192 4.19 -4.42 21.94
CA VAL A 192 4.01 -3.84 20.61
C VAL A 192 3.05 -4.67 19.77
N GLU A 193 2.31 -3.97 18.94
CA GLU A 193 1.33 -4.59 18.05
C GLU A 193 1.22 -3.83 16.72
N ARG A 194 0.65 -4.47 15.70
CA ARG A 194 0.33 -3.86 14.43
C ARG A 194 -0.49 -2.58 14.64
N GLY A 195 -0.16 -1.53 13.90
CA GLY A 195 -0.81 -0.22 14.00
C GLY A 195 -0.08 0.78 14.88
N MET A 196 0.86 0.33 15.72
CA MET A 196 1.82 1.24 16.37
C MET A 196 2.87 1.73 15.37
N VAL A 197 3.58 2.79 15.72
CA VAL A 197 4.60 3.43 14.87
C VAL A 197 5.93 3.50 15.60
N VAL A 198 7.01 3.07 14.95
CA VAL A 198 8.38 3.32 15.39
C VAL A 198 8.85 4.63 14.81
N SER A 199 9.32 5.54 15.65
CA SER A 199 9.72 6.88 15.23
C SER A 199 10.98 7.37 15.92
N LYS A 200 11.56 8.45 15.40
CA LYS A 200 12.58 9.22 16.13
C LYS A 200 11.94 9.81 17.40
N PRO A 201 12.58 9.71 18.57
CA PRO A 201 12.00 10.19 19.82
C PRO A 201 11.50 11.63 19.74
N GLY A 202 10.27 11.87 20.22
CA GLY A 202 9.64 13.18 20.27
C GLY A 202 9.23 13.78 18.91
N SER A 203 9.36 13.04 17.82
CA SER A 203 9.02 13.55 16.46
C SER A 203 7.55 13.42 16.12
N ILE A 204 6.80 12.61 16.84
CA ILE A 204 5.42 12.24 16.57
C ILE A 204 4.59 12.33 17.85
N LYS A 205 3.33 12.74 17.72
CA LYS A 205 2.36 12.76 18.82
C LYS A 205 1.07 12.08 18.36
N PRO A 206 0.61 11.04 19.06
CA PRO A 206 -0.65 10.40 18.74
C PRO A 206 -1.84 11.32 19.00
N HIS A 207 -2.88 11.20 18.18
CA HIS A 207 -4.10 11.98 18.28
C HIS A 207 -5.32 11.07 18.23
N THR A 208 -6.41 11.46 18.91
CA THR A 208 -7.71 10.79 18.84
C THR A 208 -8.71 11.59 18.00
N LYS A 209 -8.45 12.89 17.79
CA LYS A 209 -9.40 13.80 17.12
C LYS A 209 -8.77 14.46 15.90
N PHE A 210 -9.50 14.47 14.81
CA PHE A 210 -9.10 15.17 13.58
C PHE A 210 -10.30 15.63 12.77
N LYS A 211 -10.08 16.53 11.83
CA LYS A 211 -11.05 16.90 10.79
C LYS A 211 -10.70 16.17 9.51
N ALA A 212 -11.71 15.59 8.88
CA ALA A 212 -11.57 14.91 7.61
C ALA A 212 -12.44 15.57 6.54
N SER A 213 -11.88 15.78 5.36
CA SER A 213 -12.64 16.07 4.14
C SER A 213 -12.68 14.79 3.32
N VAL A 214 -13.87 14.28 3.04
CA VAL A 214 -14.06 12.97 2.43
C VAL A 214 -15.01 13.03 1.25
N TYR A 215 -14.78 12.18 0.27
CA TYR A 215 -15.75 11.85 -0.76
C TYR A 215 -16.43 10.52 -0.41
N VAL A 216 -17.75 10.51 -0.38
CA VAL A 216 -18.53 9.31 -0.06
C VAL A 216 -18.86 8.56 -1.34
N LEU A 217 -18.22 7.41 -1.56
CA LEU A 217 -18.40 6.59 -2.75
C LEU A 217 -19.87 6.23 -2.98
N LYS A 218 -20.33 6.31 -4.24
CA LYS A 218 -21.64 5.86 -4.70
C LYS A 218 -21.68 4.34 -4.83
N ARG A 219 -22.90 3.81 -5.03
CA ARG A 219 -23.10 2.37 -5.19
C ARG A 219 -22.39 1.79 -6.41
N ASP A 220 -22.41 2.48 -7.53
CA ASP A 220 -21.71 2.09 -8.77
C ASP A 220 -20.19 2.18 -8.68
N GLU A 221 -19.69 2.94 -7.71
CA GLU A 221 -18.26 3.03 -7.35
C GLU A 221 -17.85 2.01 -6.28
N GLY A 222 -18.69 1.03 -5.95
CA GLY A 222 -18.45 0.06 -4.86
C GLY A 222 -18.76 0.58 -3.47
N GLY A 223 -19.36 1.77 -3.36
CA GLY A 223 -19.67 2.43 -2.11
C GLY A 223 -21.04 2.07 -1.52
N ARG A 224 -21.46 2.87 -0.57
CA ARG A 224 -22.73 2.70 0.15
C ARG A 224 -23.91 3.20 -0.66
N HIS A 225 -25.13 2.72 -0.31
CA HIS A 225 -26.39 3.13 -0.95
C HIS A 225 -27.34 3.84 0.01
N LYS A 226 -26.93 4.05 1.26
CA LYS A 226 -27.73 4.74 2.27
C LYS A 226 -26.95 5.90 2.85
N PRO A 227 -27.61 7.03 3.20
CA PRO A 227 -26.95 8.11 3.92
C PRO A 227 -26.46 7.66 5.28
N PHE A 228 -25.59 8.45 5.88
CA PHE A 228 -25.27 8.36 7.30
C PHE A 228 -25.54 9.69 8.01
N PHE A 229 -25.75 9.58 9.31
CA PHE A 229 -26.14 10.67 10.18
C PHE A 229 -25.07 10.95 11.22
N ASN A 230 -25.24 12.04 11.95
CA ASN A 230 -24.38 12.38 13.07
C ASN A 230 -24.26 11.20 14.07
N GLY A 231 -23.07 10.96 14.59
CA GLY A 231 -22.79 9.82 15.48
C GLY A 231 -22.54 8.48 14.77
N TYR A 232 -22.44 8.46 13.43
CA TYR A 232 -22.07 7.27 12.69
C TYR A 232 -20.69 6.77 13.13
N ARG A 233 -20.53 5.43 13.26
CA ARG A 233 -19.33 4.77 13.78
C ARG A 233 -18.74 3.80 12.77
N PRO A 234 -17.98 4.27 11.77
CA PRO A 234 -17.28 3.40 10.84
C PRO A 234 -15.93 2.95 11.38
N GLN A 235 -15.32 1.98 10.69
CA GLN A 235 -13.90 1.69 10.79
C GLN A 235 -13.12 2.69 9.94
N PHE A 236 -12.04 3.21 10.52
CA PHE A 236 -11.06 4.04 9.83
C PHE A 236 -9.79 3.22 9.64
N TYR A 237 -9.32 3.14 8.40
CA TYR A 237 -8.08 2.48 8.04
C TYR A 237 -7.02 3.55 7.84
N ILE A 238 -6.07 3.62 8.76
CA ILE A 238 -5.01 4.62 8.76
C ILE A 238 -3.68 3.89 8.87
N ARG A 239 -2.84 3.98 7.83
CA ARG A 239 -1.60 3.19 7.70
C ARG A 239 -1.86 1.69 7.86
N THR A 240 -1.28 1.09 8.90
CA THR A 240 -1.39 -0.35 9.18
C THR A 240 -2.48 -0.70 10.18
N MET A 241 -3.25 0.29 10.62
CA MET A 241 -4.25 0.15 11.68
C MET A 241 -5.67 0.31 11.15
N ASP A 242 -6.59 -0.44 11.75
CA ASP A 242 -8.03 -0.21 11.68
C ASP A 242 -8.56 0.22 13.06
N VAL A 243 -9.31 1.29 13.11
CA VAL A 243 -9.83 1.86 14.36
C VAL A 243 -11.26 2.36 14.19
N THR A 244 -12.10 2.09 15.17
CA THR A 244 -13.44 2.65 15.20
C THR A 244 -13.37 4.12 15.60
N GLY A 245 -14.10 4.96 14.89
CA GLY A 245 -14.27 6.38 15.24
C GLY A 245 -15.71 6.82 15.17
N VAL A 246 -16.02 7.88 15.86
CA VAL A 246 -17.34 8.55 15.84
C VAL A 246 -17.26 9.77 14.96
N ILE A 247 -18.17 9.87 13.98
CA ILE A 247 -18.27 11.05 13.12
C ILE A 247 -19.21 12.08 13.76
N THR A 248 -18.72 13.32 13.86
CA THR A 248 -19.53 14.48 14.24
C THR A 248 -19.70 15.40 13.05
N LEU A 249 -20.94 15.48 12.54
CA LEU A 249 -21.28 16.36 11.43
C LEU A 249 -21.41 17.82 11.92
N PRO A 250 -21.11 18.80 11.06
CA PRO A 250 -21.42 20.21 11.34
C PRO A 250 -22.91 20.40 11.63
N ALA A 251 -23.28 21.34 12.49
CA ALA A 251 -24.68 21.59 12.87
C ALA A 251 -25.61 21.93 11.68
N SER A 252 -25.03 22.38 10.58
CA SER A 252 -25.76 22.68 9.33
C SER A 252 -26.00 21.45 8.44
N VAL A 253 -25.45 20.29 8.77
CA VAL A 253 -25.53 19.07 7.96
C VAL A 253 -26.28 17.99 8.73
N GLU A 254 -27.48 17.67 8.27
CA GLU A 254 -28.32 16.64 8.91
C GLU A 254 -27.85 15.21 8.56
N MET A 255 -27.46 15.00 7.30
CA MET A 255 -26.97 13.72 6.79
C MET A 255 -25.98 13.92 5.63
N VAL A 256 -25.22 12.87 5.32
CA VAL A 256 -24.32 12.82 4.17
C VAL A 256 -24.78 11.69 3.24
N MET A 257 -24.95 12.02 1.97
CA MET A 257 -25.41 11.09 0.93
C MET A 257 -24.23 10.43 0.20
N PRO A 258 -24.42 9.23 -0.38
CA PRO A 258 -23.46 8.69 -1.36
C PRO A 258 -23.26 9.68 -2.52
N GLY A 259 -21.99 9.96 -2.84
CA GLY A 259 -21.59 10.95 -3.86
C GLY A 259 -21.30 12.35 -3.32
N ASP A 260 -21.55 12.60 -2.04
CA ASP A 260 -21.25 13.90 -1.44
C ASP A 260 -19.77 14.03 -1.08
N ASN A 261 -19.30 15.28 -1.16
CA ASN A 261 -18.08 15.73 -0.48
C ASN A 261 -18.48 16.33 0.87
N ALA A 262 -17.95 15.79 1.95
CA ALA A 262 -18.30 16.23 3.29
C ALA A 262 -17.04 16.47 4.14
N THR A 263 -17.11 17.50 4.99
CA THR A 263 -16.09 17.76 6.02
C THR A 263 -16.71 17.60 7.39
N PHE A 264 -16.10 16.76 8.23
CA PHE A 264 -16.60 16.47 9.56
C PHE A 264 -15.46 16.22 10.56
N GLU A 265 -15.80 16.20 11.83
CA GLU A 265 -14.87 15.83 12.91
C GLU A 265 -14.98 14.34 13.19
N VAL A 266 -13.83 13.73 13.48
CA VAL A 266 -13.71 12.30 13.87
C VAL A 266 -13.11 12.23 15.26
N ASP A 267 -13.71 11.40 16.12
CA ASP A 267 -13.20 11.07 17.45
C ASP A 267 -12.95 9.56 17.50
N LEU A 268 -11.69 9.16 17.53
CA LEU A 268 -11.26 7.77 17.54
C LEU A 268 -11.27 7.20 18.94
N ILE A 269 -11.54 5.90 19.08
CA ILE A 269 -11.57 5.21 20.37
C ILE A 269 -10.19 4.97 20.98
N VAL A 270 -9.13 5.03 20.16
CA VAL A 270 -7.73 4.93 20.58
C VAL A 270 -6.89 5.98 19.86
N PRO A 271 -5.78 6.43 20.47
CA PRO A 271 -4.89 7.38 19.81
C PRO A 271 -4.12 6.72 18.67
N ILE A 272 -4.01 7.44 17.57
CA ILE A 272 -3.26 7.04 16.36
C ILE A 272 -2.29 8.13 15.95
N GLU A 273 -1.34 7.74 15.09
CA GLU A 273 -0.42 8.62 14.39
C GLU A 273 -0.87 8.81 12.93
#